data_4e35117084d61324639f772b1b1c64cb
#
_entry.id   4e35117084d61324639f772b1b1c64cb
#
_cell.length_a   1.000
_cell.length_b   1.000
_cell.length_c   1.000
_cell.angle_alpha   90.00
_cell.angle_beta   90.00
_cell.angle_gamma   90.00
#
_symmetry.space_group_name_H-M   'P 1'
#
loop_
_entity.id
_entity.type
_entity.pdbx_description
1 polymer ?
#
loop_
_entity_poly.entity_id
_entity_poly.type
_entity_poly.pdbx_seq_one_letter_code
_entity_poly.pdbx_strand_id
1 'polypeptide(L)'
;AVLGETVESTASTAAIKSAHELKDSVHEFIEKLTNERGERLVLFIDELDRCKPDYAVKTLERIKHYLTHDRVTVVFSTNLEQLQHNVHNFYGQRFDAYAYLQRFFDLTIPVPSYHHGDFYKLLGWNVPRNVYHVHTERYYKICRAVIDLYKLSMRDIIRFADLSRIAEEISFPKQPSSDMSYILEFAYIMPIVIGLRITNIDKYNRFTDGETPEELQRVARNQPQLFRGLLVNGDNENDTSILEQQCAQLYDAIFHYNFNSFDEEKKVGQLCITTESQQHIQQDRKSTRLNSS
;
A
#
# COMPACT_ATOMS: atom_id res chain seq x y z
N ALA A 1 -47.10 -36.99 -16.44
CA ALA A 1 -46.07 -36.17 -17.14
C ALA A 1 -46.65 -34.81 -17.57
N VAL A 2 -47.88 -34.75 -18.08
CA VAL A 2 -48.50 -33.49 -18.61
C VAL A 2 -48.83 -32.46 -17.53
N LEU A 3 -49.11 -32.89 -16.30
CA LEU A 3 -49.40 -31.95 -15.17
C LEU A 3 -48.13 -31.26 -14.58
N GLY A 4 -46.95 -31.88 -14.72
CA GLY A 4 -45.68 -31.24 -14.27
C GLY A 4 -45.21 -30.11 -15.17
N GLU A 5 -45.33 -30.31 -16.48
CA GLU A 5 -44.94 -29.28 -17.47
C GLU A 5 -45.83 -28.04 -17.44
N THR A 6 -47.13 -28.21 -17.12
CA THR A 6 -48.06 -27.08 -17.00
C THR A 6 -47.84 -26.25 -15.74
N VAL A 7 -47.42 -26.86 -14.64
CA VAL A 7 -47.11 -26.12 -13.39
C VAL A 7 -45.78 -25.37 -13.49
N GLU A 8 -44.77 -25.97 -14.09
CA GLU A 8 -43.48 -25.28 -14.35
C GLU A 8 -43.64 -24.11 -15.34
N SER A 9 -44.45 -24.30 -16.38
CA SER A 9 -44.76 -23.26 -17.37
C SER A 9 -45.52 -22.07 -16.76
N THR A 10 -46.49 -22.33 -15.89
CA THR A 10 -47.25 -21.29 -15.20
C THR A 10 -46.45 -20.56 -14.14
N ALA A 11 -45.58 -21.25 -13.38
CA ALA A 11 -44.65 -20.63 -12.42
C ALA A 11 -43.58 -19.76 -13.13
N SER A 12 -43.06 -20.24 -14.26
CA SER A 12 -42.11 -19.47 -15.10
C SER A 12 -42.76 -18.22 -15.67
N THR A 13 -43.99 -18.33 -16.17
CA THR A 13 -44.77 -17.19 -16.74
C THR A 13 -45.09 -16.16 -15.65
N ALA A 14 -45.47 -16.61 -14.46
CA ALA A 14 -45.73 -15.72 -13.32
C ALA A 14 -44.45 -14.97 -12.84
N ALA A 15 -43.31 -15.66 -12.80
CA ALA A 15 -42.02 -15.06 -12.44
C ALA A 15 -41.56 -14.01 -13.49
N ILE A 16 -41.75 -14.30 -14.77
CA ILE A 16 -41.43 -13.35 -15.86
C ILE A 16 -42.34 -12.12 -15.77
N LYS A 17 -43.63 -12.29 -15.52
CA LYS A 17 -44.59 -11.19 -15.35
C LYS A 17 -44.23 -10.32 -14.14
N SER A 18 -43.89 -10.94 -13.01
CA SER A 18 -43.42 -10.24 -11.81
C SER A 18 -42.13 -9.46 -12.04
N ALA A 19 -41.17 -9.99 -12.81
CA ALA A 19 -39.95 -9.28 -13.16
C ALA A 19 -40.19 -8.07 -14.08
N HIS A 20 -41.16 -8.17 -14.98
CA HIS A 20 -41.57 -7.05 -15.84
C HIS A 20 -42.25 -5.94 -15.05
N GLU A 21 -43.20 -6.30 -14.19
CA GLU A 21 -43.89 -5.36 -13.29
C GLU A 21 -42.91 -4.63 -12.36
N LEU A 22 -41.89 -5.33 -11.88
CA LEU A 22 -40.82 -4.71 -11.09
C LEU A 22 -40.01 -3.70 -11.90
N LYS A 23 -39.64 -4.05 -13.13
CA LYS A 23 -38.90 -3.14 -14.03
C LYS A 23 -39.71 -1.87 -14.31
N ASP A 24 -40.97 -2.00 -14.65
CA ASP A 24 -41.86 -0.89 -14.93
C ASP A 24 -42.03 0.01 -13.68
N SER A 25 -42.17 -0.57 -12.50
CA SER A 25 -42.21 0.15 -11.24
C SER A 25 -40.93 0.93 -10.94
N VAL A 26 -39.78 0.34 -11.21
CA VAL A 26 -38.48 1.02 -11.04
C VAL A 26 -38.35 2.18 -12.02
N HIS A 27 -38.75 1.99 -13.29
CA HIS A 27 -38.69 3.05 -14.28
C HIS A 27 -39.67 4.21 -13.93
N GLU A 28 -40.90 3.91 -13.51
CA GLU A 28 -41.87 4.92 -13.05
C GLU A 28 -41.34 5.72 -11.85
N PHE A 29 -40.67 5.01 -10.89
CA PHE A 29 -40.04 5.69 -9.76
C PHE A 29 -38.90 6.62 -10.20
N ILE A 30 -38.04 6.17 -11.12
CA ILE A 30 -36.95 6.99 -11.65
C ILE A 30 -37.49 8.20 -12.39
N GLU A 31 -38.54 8.03 -13.21
CA GLU A 31 -39.18 9.13 -13.92
C GLU A 31 -39.79 10.18 -12.96
N LYS A 32 -40.49 9.74 -11.95
CA LYS A 32 -41.04 10.64 -10.92
C LYS A 32 -39.92 11.41 -10.23
N LEU A 33 -38.89 10.70 -9.77
CA LEU A 33 -37.76 11.30 -9.06
C LEU A 33 -37.01 12.34 -9.90
N THR A 34 -36.79 12.05 -11.18
CA THR A 34 -36.05 12.92 -12.09
C THR A 34 -36.89 14.05 -12.66
N ASN A 35 -38.18 13.83 -12.87
CA ASN A 35 -39.11 14.88 -13.36
C ASN A 35 -39.39 15.94 -12.30
N GLU A 36 -39.59 15.55 -11.06
CA GLU A 36 -39.87 16.50 -9.96
C GLU A 36 -38.69 17.45 -9.70
N ARG A 37 -37.48 17.03 -9.95
CA ARG A 37 -36.25 17.81 -9.72
C ARG A 37 -35.61 18.36 -10.99
N GLY A 38 -36.05 17.92 -12.17
CA GLY A 38 -35.43 18.26 -13.46
C GLY A 38 -33.99 17.78 -13.64
N GLU A 39 -33.55 16.78 -12.85
CA GLU A 39 -32.15 16.35 -12.70
C GLU A 39 -31.96 14.93 -13.22
N ARG A 40 -30.69 14.51 -13.28
CA ARG A 40 -30.28 13.14 -13.59
C ARG A 40 -29.93 12.39 -12.29
N LEU A 41 -30.23 11.11 -12.24
CA LEU A 41 -29.82 10.23 -11.15
C LEU A 41 -28.41 9.68 -11.46
N VAL A 42 -27.47 9.89 -10.55
CA VAL A 42 -26.14 9.28 -10.60
C VAL A 42 -26.01 8.30 -9.45
N LEU A 43 -25.82 7.02 -9.78
CA LEU A 43 -25.64 5.94 -8.82
C LEU A 43 -24.17 5.51 -8.79
N PHE A 44 -23.52 5.63 -7.64
CA PHE A 44 -22.16 5.15 -7.42
C PHE A 44 -22.18 3.78 -6.76
N ILE A 45 -21.47 2.82 -7.37
CA ILE A 45 -21.30 1.46 -6.86
C ILE A 45 -19.80 1.23 -6.67
N ASP A 46 -19.40 1.08 -5.42
CA ASP A 46 -18.01 0.90 -5.04
C ASP A 46 -17.72 -0.54 -4.62
N GLU A 47 -16.48 -0.99 -4.82
CA GLU A 47 -15.93 -2.26 -4.34
C GLU A 47 -16.69 -3.53 -4.80
N LEU A 48 -17.33 -3.50 -5.97
CA LEU A 48 -18.04 -4.66 -6.51
C LEU A 48 -17.10 -5.87 -6.75
N ASP A 49 -15.83 -5.59 -7.03
CA ASP A 49 -14.77 -6.60 -7.21
C ASP A 49 -14.45 -7.39 -5.92
N ARG A 50 -14.79 -6.87 -4.75
CA ARG A 50 -14.60 -7.53 -3.44
C ARG A 50 -15.77 -8.40 -3.01
N CYS A 51 -16.86 -8.35 -3.75
CA CYS A 51 -18.03 -9.16 -3.47
C CYS A 51 -17.80 -10.63 -3.86
N LYS A 52 -18.64 -11.52 -3.34
CA LYS A 52 -18.68 -12.92 -3.80
C LYS A 52 -18.98 -12.96 -5.31
N PRO A 53 -18.36 -13.86 -6.07
CA PRO A 53 -18.49 -13.93 -7.52
C PRO A 53 -19.94 -13.92 -8.03
N ASP A 54 -20.81 -14.74 -7.42
CA ASP A 54 -22.21 -14.83 -7.79
C ASP A 54 -22.99 -13.56 -7.51
N TYR A 55 -22.68 -12.86 -6.42
CA TYR A 55 -23.28 -11.58 -6.08
C TYR A 55 -22.83 -10.48 -7.04
N ALA A 56 -21.55 -10.40 -7.35
CA ALA A 56 -21.00 -9.40 -8.26
C ALA A 56 -21.64 -9.51 -9.65
N VAL A 57 -21.68 -10.73 -10.21
CA VAL A 57 -22.28 -11.01 -11.53
C VAL A 57 -23.77 -10.67 -11.55
N LYS A 58 -24.53 -11.17 -10.58
CA LYS A 58 -25.98 -10.91 -10.47
C LYS A 58 -26.29 -9.43 -10.28
N THR A 59 -25.43 -8.69 -9.58
CA THR A 59 -25.58 -7.25 -9.39
C THR A 59 -25.40 -6.49 -10.71
N LEU A 60 -24.37 -6.81 -11.49
CA LEU A 60 -24.16 -6.23 -12.83
C LEU A 60 -25.38 -6.49 -13.73
N GLU A 61 -25.86 -7.72 -13.77
CA GLU A 61 -27.01 -8.10 -14.59
C GLU A 61 -28.30 -7.37 -14.18
N ARG A 62 -28.56 -7.26 -12.87
CA ARG A 62 -29.71 -6.55 -12.33
C ARG A 62 -29.65 -5.05 -12.65
N ILE A 63 -28.49 -4.43 -12.47
CA ILE A 63 -28.28 -3.02 -12.79
C ILE A 63 -28.59 -2.76 -14.27
N LYS A 64 -28.01 -3.57 -15.16
CA LYS A 64 -28.30 -3.46 -16.59
C LYS A 64 -29.75 -3.68 -16.92
N HIS A 65 -30.42 -4.62 -16.25
CA HIS A 65 -31.81 -4.94 -16.54
C HIS A 65 -32.79 -3.88 -16.03
N TYR A 66 -32.59 -3.36 -14.81
CA TYR A 66 -33.56 -2.47 -14.14
C TYR A 66 -33.22 -0.99 -14.24
N LEU A 67 -31.93 -0.62 -14.35
CA LEU A 67 -31.48 0.77 -14.29
C LEU A 67 -31.08 1.37 -15.65
N THR A 68 -31.29 0.66 -16.74
CA THR A 68 -31.07 1.21 -18.10
C THR A 68 -32.17 2.23 -18.41
N HIS A 69 -31.84 3.51 -18.23
CA HIS A 69 -32.74 4.64 -18.42
C HIS A 69 -31.94 5.89 -18.80
N ASP A 70 -32.46 6.72 -19.71
CA ASP A 70 -31.74 7.89 -20.26
C ASP A 70 -31.29 8.93 -19.21
N ARG A 71 -31.99 8.97 -18.09
CA ARG A 71 -31.70 9.89 -16.98
C ARG A 71 -30.90 9.25 -15.83
N VAL A 72 -30.46 7.99 -15.99
CA VAL A 72 -29.66 7.29 -14.98
C VAL A 72 -28.25 7.12 -15.49
N THR A 73 -27.29 7.49 -14.69
CA THR A 73 -25.86 7.20 -14.91
C THR A 73 -25.37 6.32 -13.78
N VAL A 74 -24.85 5.15 -14.08
CA VAL A 74 -24.23 4.26 -13.09
C VAL A 74 -22.74 4.38 -13.19
N VAL A 75 -22.09 4.67 -12.07
CA VAL A 75 -20.63 4.78 -11.97
C VAL A 75 -20.11 3.64 -11.08
N PHE A 76 -19.30 2.78 -11.65
CA PHE A 76 -18.63 1.71 -10.91
C PHE A 76 -17.21 2.14 -10.55
N SER A 77 -16.90 2.15 -9.25
CA SER A 77 -15.54 2.28 -8.72
C SER A 77 -15.07 0.87 -8.37
N THR A 78 -14.25 0.27 -9.24
CA THR A 78 -13.90 -1.15 -9.12
C THR A 78 -12.54 -1.45 -9.74
N ASN A 79 -11.86 -2.47 -9.23
CA ASN A 79 -10.71 -3.08 -9.90
C ASN A 79 -11.22 -4.03 -10.99
N LEU A 80 -11.08 -3.60 -12.25
CA LEU A 80 -11.62 -4.36 -13.39
C LEU A 80 -10.95 -5.73 -13.56
N GLU A 81 -9.66 -5.86 -13.25
CA GLU A 81 -8.93 -7.11 -13.30
C GLU A 81 -9.45 -8.10 -12.25
N GLN A 82 -9.65 -7.64 -11.02
CA GLN A 82 -10.23 -8.45 -9.95
C GLN A 82 -11.68 -8.83 -10.26
N LEU A 83 -12.45 -7.94 -10.87
CA LEU A 83 -13.82 -8.22 -11.29
C LEU A 83 -13.86 -9.29 -12.40
N GLN A 84 -12.89 -9.31 -13.32
CA GLN A 84 -12.73 -10.40 -14.30
C GLN A 84 -12.49 -11.75 -13.61
N HIS A 85 -11.69 -11.79 -12.54
CA HIS A 85 -11.51 -13.02 -11.76
C HIS A 85 -12.83 -13.50 -11.12
N ASN A 86 -13.67 -12.58 -10.64
CA ASN A 86 -14.99 -12.94 -10.14
C ASN A 86 -15.88 -13.55 -11.23
N VAL A 87 -15.85 -13.00 -12.45
CA VAL A 87 -16.59 -13.54 -13.60
C VAL A 87 -16.06 -14.95 -13.98
N HIS A 88 -14.74 -15.14 -14.01
CA HIS A 88 -14.13 -16.46 -14.24
C HIS A 88 -14.52 -17.48 -13.16
N ASN A 89 -14.57 -17.06 -11.91
CA ASN A 89 -14.99 -17.95 -10.81
C ASN A 89 -16.46 -18.32 -10.87
N PHE A 90 -17.30 -17.49 -11.48
CA PHE A 90 -18.73 -17.76 -11.66
C PHE A 90 -19.03 -18.62 -12.89
N TYR A 91 -18.47 -18.28 -14.06
CA TYR A 91 -18.75 -18.96 -15.34
C TYR A 91 -17.71 -20.01 -15.73
N GLY A 92 -16.55 -20.04 -15.05
CA GLY A 92 -15.43 -20.93 -15.36
C GLY A 92 -14.30 -20.23 -16.13
N GLN A 93 -13.10 -20.82 -16.05
CA GLN A 93 -11.85 -20.22 -16.53
C GLN A 93 -11.76 -20.01 -18.04
N ARG A 94 -12.59 -20.72 -18.83
CA ARG A 94 -12.61 -20.59 -20.29
C ARG A 94 -13.58 -19.53 -20.81
N PHE A 95 -14.34 -18.91 -19.91
CA PHE A 95 -15.31 -17.88 -20.25
C PHE A 95 -14.59 -16.56 -20.55
N ASP A 96 -14.99 -15.84 -21.60
CA ASP A 96 -14.43 -14.52 -21.91
C ASP A 96 -15.01 -13.45 -20.97
N ALA A 97 -14.37 -13.31 -19.82
CA ALA A 97 -14.78 -12.37 -18.78
C ALA A 97 -14.62 -10.90 -19.22
N TYR A 98 -13.60 -10.61 -20.05
CA TYR A 98 -13.40 -9.27 -20.57
C TYR A 98 -14.52 -8.84 -21.49
N ALA A 99 -14.82 -9.63 -22.51
CA ALA A 99 -15.92 -9.35 -23.44
C ALA A 99 -17.29 -9.31 -22.73
N TYR A 100 -17.46 -10.12 -21.69
CA TYR A 100 -18.67 -10.10 -20.85
C TYR A 100 -18.81 -8.74 -20.13
N LEU A 101 -17.76 -8.25 -19.49
CA LEU A 101 -17.77 -7.00 -18.73
C LEU A 101 -17.96 -5.75 -19.62
N GLN A 102 -17.46 -5.79 -20.86
CA GLN A 102 -17.68 -4.71 -21.83
C GLN A 102 -19.16 -4.42 -22.11
N ARG A 103 -20.06 -5.35 -21.81
CA ARG A 103 -21.50 -5.13 -21.97
C ARG A 103 -22.10 -4.20 -20.93
N PHE A 104 -21.39 -3.96 -19.83
CA PHE A 104 -21.89 -3.19 -18.68
C PHE A 104 -21.27 -1.80 -18.61
N PHE A 105 -20.18 -1.55 -19.32
CA PHE A 105 -19.43 -0.29 -19.25
C PHE A 105 -19.37 0.39 -20.61
N ASP A 106 -20.04 1.55 -20.74
CA ASP A 106 -19.98 2.38 -21.95
C ASP A 106 -18.66 3.17 -22.00
N LEU A 107 -18.12 3.52 -20.84
CA LEU A 107 -16.87 4.26 -20.69
C LEU A 107 -16.06 3.71 -19.52
N THR A 108 -14.78 3.47 -19.75
CA THR A 108 -13.82 3.09 -18.70
C THR A 108 -12.77 4.18 -18.57
N ILE A 109 -12.69 4.79 -17.38
CA ILE A 109 -11.72 5.83 -17.06
C ILE A 109 -10.70 5.25 -16.08
N PRO A 110 -9.44 5.03 -16.48
CA PRO A 110 -8.42 4.59 -15.55
C PRO A 110 -8.11 5.72 -14.57
N VAL A 111 -8.07 5.38 -13.28
CA VAL A 111 -7.57 6.31 -12.28
C VAL A 111 -6.07 6.50 -12.53
N PRO A 112 -5.61 7.74 -12.79
CA PRO A 112 -4.20 7.98 -13.08
C PRO A 112 -3.33 7.58 -11.89
N SER A 113 -2.15 7.04 -12.17
CA SER A 113 -1.13 6.81 -11.15
C SER A 113 -0.75 8.16 -10.52
N TYR A 114 -0.80 8.23 -9.20
CA TYR A 114 -0.53 9.46 -8.47
C TYR A 114 0.98 9.77 -8.48
N HIS A 115 1.36 11.04 -8.69
CA HIS A 115 2.72 11.48 -8.47
C HIS A 115 2.97 11.64 -6.98
N HIS A 116 3.76 10.75 -6.40
CA HIS A 116 4.06 10.72 -4.95
C HIS A 116 4.59 12.07 -4.44
N GLY A 117 5.25 12.87 -5.28
CA GLY A 117 5.85 14.15 -4.91
C GLY A 117 4.89 15.18 -4.29
N ASP A 118 3.66 15.28 -4.79
CA ASP A 118 2.64 16.18 -4.22
C ASP A 118 2.03 15.60 -2.95
N PHE A 119 1.92 14.29 -2.87
CA PHE A 119 1.44 13.61 -1.69
C PHE A 119 2.40 13.74 -0.50
N TYR A 120 3.71 13.70 -0.73
CA TYR A 120 4.69 13.94 0.33
C TYR A 120 4.59 15.34 0.95
N LYS A 121 4.14 16.35 0.19
CA LYS A 121 3.84 17.69 0.73
C LYS A 121 2.65 17.64 1.69
N LEU A 122 1.60 16.89 1.34
CA LEU A 122 0.41 16.70 2.20
C LEU A 122 0.74 15.95 3.49
N LEU A 123 1.70 15.03 3.46
CA LEU A 123 2.18 14.32 4.64
C LEU A 123 3.06 15.18 5.58
N GLY A 124 3.33 16.43 5.22
CA GLY A 124 4.18 17.32 6.00
C GLY A 124 5.69 16.96 5.95
N TRP A 125 6.10 16.11 5.00
CA TRP A 125 7.49 15.66 4.85
C TRP A 125 8.40 16.70 4.13
N ASN A 126 7.89 17.90 3.89
CA ASN A 126 8.67 19.07 3.47
C ASN A 126 9.08 19.85 4.72
N VAL A 127 10.03 19.31 5.48
CA VAL A 127 10.48 19.95 6.72
C VAL A 127 11.31 21.21 6.39
N PRO A 128 11.04 22.37 7.03
CA PRO A 128 11.88 23.55 6.90
C PRO A 128 13.30 23.29 7.42
N ARG A 129 14.30 23.85 6.77
CA ARG A 129 15.73 23.71 7.10
C ARG A 129 16.07 24.43 8.42
N ASN A 130 15.72 23.86 9.56
CA ASN A 130 16.28 24.27 10.85
C ASN A 130 17.39 23.31 11.26
N VAL A 131 18.39 23.79 11.96
CA VAL A 131 19.62 23.06 12.32
C VAL A 131 19.35 21.75 13.07
N TYR A 132 18.23 21.66 13.78
CA TYR A 132 17.78 20.45 14.49
C TYR A 132 17.13 19.38 13.59
N HIS A 133 16.93 19.67 12.30
CA HIS A 133 16.17 18.82 11.37
C HIS A 133 16.99 18.10 10.30
N VAL A 134 18.32 18.15 10.34
CA VAL A 134 19.18 17.49 9.34
C VAL A 134 18.96 15.98 9.32
N HIS A 135 18.78 15.38 10.50
CA HIS A 135 18.54 13.94 10.64
C HIS A 135 17.13 13.56 10.19
N THR A 136 16.15 14.36 10.54
CA THR A 136 14.76 14.23 10.12
C THR A 136 14.63 14.34 8.58
N GLU A 137 15.33 15.28 7.96
CA GLU A 137 15.34 15.41 6.50
C GLU A 137 15.90 14.14 5.83
N ARG A 138 17.00 13.60 6.37
CA ARG A 138 17.59 12.36 5.84
C ARG A 138 16.68 11.16 6.04
N TYR A 139 16.10 11.01 7.22
CA TYR A 139 15.09 9.99 7.52
C TYR A 139 13.96 9.99 6.49
N TYR A 140 13.33 11.14 6.23
CA TYR A 140 12.25 11.22 5.25
C TYR A 140 12.70 11.03 3.80
N LYS A 141 13.95 11.36 3.46
CA LYS A 141 14.50 11.00 2.14
C LYS A 141 14.60 9.48 1.97
N ILE A 142 15.02 8.77 3.00
CA ILE A 142 15.06 7.29 2.99
C ILE A 142 13.63 6.71 2.99
N CYS A 143 12.70 7.28 3.77
CA CYS A 143 11.30 6.90 3.71
C CYS A 143 10.74 6.96 2.28
N ARG A 144 10.99 8.06 1.56
CA ARG A 144 10.58 8.19 0.14
C ARG A 144 11.22 7.14 -0.75
N ALA A 145 12.53 6.91 -0.58
CA ALA A 145 13.25 5.90 -1.33
C ALA A 145 12.66 4.49 -1.12
N VAL A 146 12.28 4.17 0.11
CA VAL A 146 11.61 2.88 0.45
C VAL A 146 10.22 2.78 -0.17
N ILE A 147 9.42 3.85 -0.10
CA ILE A 147 8.09 3.90 -0.73
C ILE A 147 8.19 3.62 -2.23
N ASP A 148 9.10 4.30 -2.92
CA ASP A 148 9.28 4.16 -4.36
C ASP A 148 9.83 2.77 -4.73
N LEU A 149 10.81 2.26 -3.98
CA LEU A 149 11.44 0.96 -4.20
C LEU A 149 10.46 -0.21 -3.99
N TYR A 150 9.63 -0.13 -2.96
CA TYR A 150 8.64 -1.16 -2.63
C TYR A 150 7.31 -0.97 -3.35
N LYS A 151 7.16 0.11 -4.12
CA LYS A 151 5.96 0.46 -4.89
C LYS A 151 4.70 0.44 -4.02
N LEU A 152 4.75 1.12 -2.88
CA LEU A 152 3.65 1.14 -1.93
C LEU A 152 2.40 1.74 -2.56
N SER A 153 1.24 1.12 -2.30
CA SER A 153 -0.06 1.70 -2.66
C SER A 153 -0.33 2.97 -1.83
N MET A 154 -1.25 3.83 -2.30
CA MET A 154 -1.61 5.05 -1.54
C MET A 154 -2.07 4.74 -0.11
N ARG A 155 -2.80 3.66 0.10
CA ARG A 155 -3.22 3.19 1.43
C ARG A 155 -2.02 2.80 2.29
N ASP A 156 -1.07 2.08 1.69
CA ASP A 156 0.16 1.67 2.38
C ASP A 156 1.07 2.86 2.68
N ILE A 157 1.12 3.87 1.81
CA ILE A 157 1.88 5.11 2.05
C ILE A 157 1.33 5.85 3.27
N ILE A 158 0.00 5.97 3.43
CA ILE A 158 -0.60 6.60 4.61
C ILE A 158 -0.19 5.83 5.87
N ARG A 159 -0.34 4.50 5.85
CA ARG A 159 0.07 3.64 6.98
C ARG A 159 1.57 3.74 7.26
N PHE A 160 2.39 3.76 6.22
CA PHE A 160 3.84 3.94 6.34
C PHE A 160 4.18 5.30 6.97
N ALA A 161 3.51 6.37 6.55
CA ALA A 161 3.72 7.72 7.08
C ALA A 161 3.35 7.83 8.56
N ASP A 162 2.24 7.23 8.98
CA ASP A 162 1.84 7.21 10.39
C ASP A 162 2.85 6.46 11.25
N LEU A 163 3.28 5.28 10.80
CA LEU A 163 4.32 4.51 11.51
C LEU A 163 5.66 5.23 11.54
N SER A 164 6.05 5.88 10.46
CA SER A 164 7.29 6.66 10.37
C SER A 164 7.29 7.86 11.30
N ARG A 165 6.15 8.53 11.47
CA ARG A 165 6.01 9.63 12.42
C ARG A 165 6.08 9.16 13.86
N ILE A 166 5.43 8.05 14.20
CA ILE A 166 5.52 7.44 15.53
C ILE A 166 6.97 7.05 15.83
N ALA A 167 7.65 6.40 14.89
CA ALA A 167 9.04 6.03 15.03
C ALA A 167 9.95 7.24 15.24
N GLU A 168 9.72 8.33 14.50
CA GLU A 168 10.45 9.59 14.68
C GLU A 168 10.25 10.17 16.08
N GLU A 169 9.01 10.27 16.56
CA GLU A 169 8.69 10.82 17.88
C GLU A 169 9.32 10.05 19.04
N ILE A 170 9.43 8.73 18.89
CA ILE A 170 10.03 7.85 19.91
C ILE A 170 11.55 7.95 19.91
N SER A 171 12.16 8.01 18.74
CA SER A 171 13.58 7.77 18.56
C SER A 171 14.42 9.04 18.44
N PHE A 172 13.85 10.15 17.95
CA PHE A 172 14.60 11.40 17.87
C PHE A 172 14.41 12.21 19.15
N PRO A 173 15.46 12.41 19.95
CA PRO A 173 15.37 13.19 21.18
C PRO A 173 15.00 14.64 20.84
N LYS A 174 14.12 15.23 21.64
CA LYS A 174 13.67 16.62 21.50
C LYS A 174 14.78 17.65 21.83
N GLN A 175 15.87 17.20 22.47
CA GLN A 175 17.06 17.99 22.76
C GLN A 175 18.25 17.42 22.00
N PRO A 176 19.21 18.28 21.58
CA PRO A 176 20.40 17.81 20.92
C PRO A 176 21.18 16.88 21.83
N SER A 177 21.20 15.59 21.54
CA SER A 177 22.11 14.64 22.16
C SER A 177 23.45 14.70 21.42
N SER A 178 24.54 14.54 22.14
CA SER A 178 25.89 14.44 21.57
C SER A 178 26.11 13.15 20.76
N ASP A 179 25.18 12.20 20.84
CA ASP A 179 25.28 10.92 20.17
C ASP A 179 24.57 10.93 18.80
N MET A 180 25.31 11.45 17.81
CA MET A 180 24.88 11.52 16.43
C MET A 180 24.77 10.14 15.74
N SER A 181 25.48 9.14 16.24
CA SER A 181 25.58 7.82 15.60
C SER A 181 24.24 7.08 15.62
N TYR A 182 23.61 7.04 16.79
CA TYR A 182 22.32 6.40 16.98
C TYR A 182 21.22 6.96 16.06
N ILE A 183 21.14 8.30 15.96
CA ILE A 183 20.16 8.98 15.11
C ILE A 183 20.35 8.59 13.64
N LEU A 184 21.61 8.47 13.19
CA LEU A 184 21.93 8.13 11.81
C LEU A 184 21.58 6.67 11.48
N GLU A 185 21.90 5.75 12.37
CA GLU A 185 21.57 4.32 12.24
C GLU A 185 20.06 4.12 12.15
N PHE A 186 19.33 4.76 13.04
CA PHE A 186 17.88 4.73 13.06
C PHE A 186 17.28 5.24 11.74
N ALA A 187 17.80 6.35 11.20
CA ALA A 187 17.32 6.95 9.96
C ALA A 187 17.44 6.01 8.75
N TYR A 188 18.39 5.08 8.75
CA TYR A 188 18.58 4.14 7.64
C TYR A 188 17.82 2.82 7.81
N ILE A 189 17.72 2.29 9.01
CA ILE A 189 17.14 0.97 9.27
C ILE A 189 15.62 1.02 9.43
N MET A 190 15.11 1.99 10.19
CA MET A 190 13.69 2.03 10.55
C MET A 190 12.75 2.16 9.33
N PRO A 191 13.02 3.00 8.32
CA PRO A 191 12.17 3.04 7.13
C PRO A 191 12.09 1.69 6.40
N ILE A 192 13.20 0.95 6.34
CA ILE A 192 13.24 -0.39 5.71
C ILE A 192 12.38 -1.37 6.51
N VAL A 193 12.52 -1.37 7.84
CA VAL A 193 11.73 -2.21 8.75
C VAL A 193 10.22 -1.94 8.59
N ILE A 194 9.82 -0.67 8.56
CA ILE A 194 8.42 -0.28 8.37
C ILE A 194 7.92 -0.72 6.98
N GLY A 195 8.70 -0.48 5.94
CA GLY A 195 8.35 -0.85 4.57
C GLY A 195 8.18 -2.36 4.39
N LEU A 196 9.09 -3.14 4.93
CA LEU A 196 9.03 -4.61 4.89
C LEU A 196 7.83 -5.15 5.68
N ARG A 197 7.56 -4.58 6.85
CA ARG A 197 6.40 -4.99 7.65
C ARG A 197 5.08 -4.80 6.92
N ILE A 198 4.98 -3.78 6.09
CA ILE A 198 3.76 -3.51 5.31
C ILE A 198 3.67 -4.43 4.09
N THR A 199 4.80 -4.71 3.42
CA THR A 199 4.82 -5.37 2.11
C THR A 199 5.09 -6.85 2.16
N ASN A 200 5.98 -7.31 3.06
CA ASN A 200 6.45 -8.70 3.08
C ASN A 200 6.93 -9.11 4.46
N ILE A 201 6.09 -9.84 5.17
CA ILE A 201 6.37 -10.27 6.55
C ILE A 201 7.55 -11.24 6.65
N ASP A 202 7.78 -12.09 5.65
CA ASP A 202 8.90 -13.04 5.67
C ASP A 202 10.24 -12.30 5.53
N LYS A 203 10.33 -11.34 4.60
CA LYS A 203 11.49 -10.47 4.47
C LYS A 203 11.71 -9.61 5.71
N TYR A 204 10.62 -9.11 6.31
CA TYR A 204 10.67 -8.39 7.58
C TYR A 204 11.31 -9.25 8.67
N ASN A 205 10.84 -10.48 8.87
CA ASN A 205 11.38 -11.38 9.89
C ASN A 205 12.86 -11.66 9.64
N ARG A 206 13.26 -12.07 8.43
CA ARG A 206 14.64 -12.33 8.06
C ARG A 206 15.56 -11.13 8.28
N PHE A 207 15.10 -9.93 7.91
CA PHE A 207 15.86 -8.70 8.10
C PHE A 207 16.00 -8.35 9.59
N THR A 208 14.93 -8.43 10.36
CA THR A 208 14.96 -8.11 11.80
C THR A 208 15.60 -9.20 12.65
N ASP A 209 15.67 -10.44 12.19
CA ASP A 209 16.37 -11.53 12.87
C ASP A 209 17.88 -11.54 12.61
N GLY A 210 18.36 -10.63 11.79
CA GLY A 210 19.78 -10.52 11.51
C GLY A 210 20.26 -11.44 10.38
N GLU A 211 19.36 -12.13 9.65
CA GLU A 211 19.76 -13.14 8.67
C GLU A 211 20.42 -12.58 7.42
N THR A 212 20.03 -11.34 6.99
CA THR A 212 20.52 -10.82 5.72
C THR A 212 20.47 -9.29 5.63
N PRO A 213 21.57 -8.64 5.16
CA PRO A 213 21.63 -7.20 4.89
C PRO A 213 20.99 -6.81 3.54
N GLU A 214 20.45 -7.76 2.79
CA GLU A 214 20.06 -7.60 1.37
C GLU A 214 19.16 -6.38 1.13
N GLU A 215 18.18 -6.14 2.00
CA GLU A 215 17.24 -5.03 1.80
C GLU A 215 17.89 -3.66 2.06
N LEU A 216 18.84 -3.58 3.01
CA LEU A 216 19.64 -2.36 3.22
C LEU A 216 20.52 -2.08 2.00
N GLN A 217 21.21 -3.09 1.49
CA GLN A 217 22.01 -3.00 0.27
C GLN A 217 21.16 -2.62 -0.95
N ARG A 218 19.95 -3.17 -1.06
CA ARG A 218 19.00 -2.86 -2.13
C ARG A 218 18.57 -1.39 -2.12
N VAL A 219 18.27 -0.83 -0.96
CA VAL A 219 17.94 0.61 -0.83
C VAL A 219 19.16 1.46 -1.14
N ALA A 220 20.35 1.10 -0.65
CA ALA A 220 21.59 1.82 -0.92
C ALA A 220 21.96 1.80 -2.42
N ARG A 221 21.77 0.68 -3.09
CA ARG A 221 22.02 0.53 -4.54
C ARG A 221 21.07 1.41 -5.36
N ASN A 222 19.82 1.52 -4.94
CA ASN A 222 18.81 2.33 -5.63
C ASN A 222 19.00 3.84 -5.41
N GLN A 223 19.49 4.25 -4.22
CA GLN A 223 19.68 5.64 -3.83
C GLN A 223 21.08 5.85 -3.21
N PRO A 224 22.16 5.62 -3.98
CA PRO A 224 23.51 5.62 -3.43
C PRO A 224 23.91 6.98 -2.82
N GLN A 225 23.38 8.08 -3.36
CA GLN A 225 23.67 9.43 -2.86
C GLN A 225 23.19 9.65 -1.40
N LEU A 226 22.24 8.89 -0.90
CA LEU A 226 21.78 9.00 0.49
C LEU A 226 22.74 8.34 1.48
N PHE A 227 23.55 7.39 1.01
CA PHE A 227 24.44 6.56 1.84
C PHE A 227 25.92 6.97 1.71
N ARG A 228 26.35 7.45 0.55
CA ARG A 228 27.77 7.69 0.23
C ARG A 228 28.45 8.60 1.24
N GLY A 229 27.92 9.77 1.53
CA GLY A 229 28.57 10.72 2.44
C GLY A 229 28.74 10.26 3.89
N LEU A 230 28.17 9.09 4.26
CA LEU A 230 28.29 8.52 5.60
C LEU A 230 29.07 7.21 5.61
N LEU A 231 28.85 6.37 4.60
CA LEU A 231 29.45 5.05 4.54
C LEU A 231 30.73 5.00 3.70
N VAL A 232 30.88 5.89 2.72
CA VAL A 232 32.04 5.88 1.81
C VAL A 232 32.68 7.25 1.79
N ASN A 233 34.01 7.30 1.97
CA ASN A 233 34.83 8.51 1.93
C ASN A 233 35.73 8.54 0.70
N GLY A 234 35.88 9.72 0.08
CA GLY A 234 36.96 10.04 -0.87
C GLY A 234 36.78 9.48 -2.27
N ASP A 235 37.87 9.19 -2.97
CA ASP A 235 37.95 8.91 -4.40
C ASP A 235 37.16 7.66 -4.88
N ASN A 236 36.68 6.83 -3.96
CA ASN A 236 35.93 5.60 -4.23
C ASN A 236 34.40 5.80 -4.20
N GLU A 237 33.92 7.05 -4.24
CA GLU A 237 32.47 7.33 -4.16
C GLU A 237 31.61 6.69 -5.25
N ASN A 238 32.21 6.27 -6.37
CA ASN A 238 31.47 5.66 -7.49
C ASN A 238 31.41 4.13 -7.44
N ASP A 239 32.13 3.49 -6.52
CA ASP A 239 32.15 2.02 -6.41
C ASP A 239 30.95 1.53 -5.59
N THR A 240 29.99 0.91 -6.29
CA THR A 240 28.80 0.29 -5.69
C THR A 240 29.13 -0.89 -4.80
N SER A 241 30.24 -1.59 -5.07
CA SER A 241 30.64 -2.77 -4.30
C SER A 241 31.13 -2.38 -2.89
N ILE A 242 31.84 -1.27 -2.79
CA ILE A 242 32.28 -0.71 -1.50
C ILE A 242 31.05 -0.28 -0.67
N LEU A 243 30.08 0.36 -1.31
CA LEU A 243 28.86 0.77 -0.63
C LEU A 243 28.07 -0.41 -0.09
N GLU A 244 27.92 -1.47 -0.88
CA GLU A 244 27.26 -2.71 -0.45
C GLU A 244 27.99 -3.40 0.70
N GLN A 245 29.32 -3.41 0.67
CA GLN A 245 30.13 -3.95 1.76
C GLN A 245 29.96 -3.13 3.04
N GLN A 246 29.95 -1.81 2.95
CA GLN A 246 29.74 -0.93 4.11
C GLN A 246 28.31 -1.09 4.67
N CYS A 247 27.29 -1.28 3.83
CA CYS A 247 25.93 -1.60 4.27
C CYS A 247 25.88 -2.94 5.03
N ALA A 248 26.59 -3.96 4.55
CA ALA A 248 26.68 -5.24 5.26
C ALA A 248 27.38 -5.08 6.61
N GLN A 249 28.48 -4.34 6.68
CA GLN A 249 29.19 -4.05 7.94
C GLN A 249 28.32 -3.26 8.93
N LEU A 250 27.54 -2.28 8.45
CA LEU A 250 26.57 -1.56 9.27
C LEU A 250 25.50 -2.50 9.83
N TYR A 251 24.96 -3.35 8.99
CA TYR A 251 23.98 -4.35 9.39
C TYR A 251 24.53 -5.32 10.46
N ASP A 252 25.72 -5.86 10.21
CA ASP A 252 26.39 -6.75 11.17
C ASP A 252 26.68 -6.08 12.51
N ALA A 253 27.09 -4.82 12.47
CA ALA A 253 27.34 -4.04 13.67
C ALA A 253 26.06 -3.81 14.50
N ILE A 254 24.91 -3.66 13.84
CA ILE A 254 23.60 -3.45 14.50
C ILE A 254 23.03 -4.75 15.06
N PHE A 255 23.13 -5.84 14.29
CA PHE A 255 22.42 -7.09 14.59
C PHE A 255 23.28 -8.18 15.23
N HIS A 256 24.59 -8.20 14.97
CA HIS A 256 25.48 -9.32 15.36
C HIS A 256 26.65 -8.92 16.23
N TYR A 257 27.07 -7.66 16.19
CA TYR A 257 28.23 -7.26 16.97
C TYR A 257 27.95 -7.30 18.46
N ASN A 258 28.82 -7.97 19.23
CA ASN A 258 28.77 -8.05 20.67
C ASN A 258 29.80 -7.08 21.23
N PHE A 259 29.35 -6.01 21.88
CA PHE A 259 30.23 -5.08 22.55
C PHE A 259 30.72 -5.67 23.87
N ASN A 260 32.03 -5.61 24.11
CA ASN A 260 32.64 -6.13 25.34
C ASN A 260 32.52 -5.16 26.51
N SER A 261 32.31 -3.87 26.25
CA SER A 261 32.10 -2.83 27.24
C SER A 261 31.15 -1.74 26.72
N PHE A 262 30.60 -0.92 27.64
CA PHE A 262 29.75 0.22 27.29
C PHE A 262 30.48 1.32 26.52
N ASP A 263 31.80 1.40 26.67
CA ASP A 263 32.64 2.41 25.99
C ASP A 263 33.20 1.93 24.65
N GLU A 264 32.83 0.71 24.21
CA GLU A 264 33.30 0.17 22.95
C GLU A 264 32.49 0.73 21.78
N GLU A 265 33.19 1.20 20.75
CA GLU A 265 32.63 1.75 19.54
C GLU A 265 33.05 0.91 18.32
N LYS A 266 32.07 0.63 17.44
CA LYS A 266 32.32 0.02 16.11
C LYS A 266 32.20 1.06 15.03
N LYS A 267 33.27 1.34 14.28
CA LYS A 267 33.25 2.29 13.16
C LYS A 267 32.88 1.57 11.86
N VAL A 268 31.89 2.16 11.15
CA VAL A 268 31.49 1.74 9.79
C VAL A 268 31.36 3.02 8.94
N GLY A 269 32.34 3.24 8.05
CA GLY A 269 32.47 4.52 7.35
C GLY A 269 32.71 5.68 8.34
N GLN A 270 31.83 6.66 8.34
CA GLN A 270 31.83 7.77 9.31
C GLN A 270 30.92 7.50 10.54
N LEU A 271 30.20 6.40 10.54
CA LEU A 271 29.31 6.04 11.66
C LEU A 271 30.08 5.39 12.78
N CYS A 272 29.76 5.76 14.00
CA CYS A 272 30.21 5.13 15.24
C CYS A 272 29.01 4.43 15.88
N ILE A 273 29.00 3.11 15.94
CA ILE A 273 27.94 2.30 16.54
C ILE A 273 28.35 1.98 17.97
N THR A 274 27.47 2.28 18.92
CA THR A 274 27.68 2.07 20.35
C THR A 274 26.77 0.96 20.87
N THR A 275 27.05 0.48 22.06
CA THR A 275 26.18 -0.48 22.78
C THR A 275 24.76 0.09 22.96
N GLU A 276 24.66 1.37 23.22
CA GLU A 276 23.38 2.06 23.43
C GLU A 276 22.54 2.10 22.17
N SER A 277 23.15 2.46 21.00
CA SER A 277 22.47 2.43 19.70
C SER A 277 21.94 1.05 19.36
N GLN A 278 22.75 -0.01 19.60
CA GLN A 278 22.33 -1.39 19.34
C GLN A 278 21.16 -1.82 20.21
N GLN A 279 21.20 -1.49 21.52
CA GLN A 279 20.12 -1.85 22.44
C GLN A 279 18.80 -1.18 22.08
N HIS A 280 18.80 0.08 21.68
CA HIS A 280 17.61 0.79 21.26
C HIS A 280 16.96 0.14 20.04
N ILE A 281 17.72 -0.20 19.00
CA ILE A 281 17.20 -0.88 17.82
C ILE A 281 16.62 -2.26 18.17
N GLN A 282 17.26 -2.99 19.09
CA GLN A 282 16.77 -4.29 19.54
C GLN A 282 15.53 -4.20 20.44
N GLN A 283 15.37 -3.15 21.23
CA GLN A 283 14.17 -2.90 22.03
C GLN A 283 12.97 -2.54 21.17
N ASP A 284 13.14 -1.69 20.17
CA ASP A 284 12.09 -1.35 19.21
C ASP A 284 11.65 -2.57 18.41
N ARG A 285 12.56 -3.48 18.12
CA ARG A 285 12.28 -4.79 17.53
C ARG A 285 11.34 -5.63 18.41
N LYS A 286 11.53 -5.65 19.73
CA LYS A 286 10.67 -6.39 20.68
C LYS A 286 9.30 -5.74 20.83
N SER A 287 9.22 -4.42 20.92
CA SER A 287 7.97 -3.68 21.04
C SER A 287 7.11 -3.82 19.77
N THR A 288 7.74 -3.89 18.61
CA THR A 288 7.06 -4.10 17.32
C THR A 288 6.50 -5.52 17.19
N ARG A 289 7.13 -6.52 17.84
CA ARG A 289 6.61 -7.91 17.87
C ARG A 289 5.45 -8.08 18.85
N LEU A 290 5.46 -7.40 20.00
CA LEU A 290 4.41 -7.51 21.02
C LEU A 290 3.06 -6.89 20.59
N ASN A 291 3.06 -5.95 19.66
CA ASN A 291 1.84 -5.35 19.09
C ASN A 291 1.26 -6.13 17.90
N SER A 292 1.74 -7.32 17.62
CA SER A 292 1.32 -8.21 16.53
C SER A 292 0.69 -9.54 16.99
N SER A 293 0.48 -9.71 18.31
CA SER A 293 -0.22 -10.88 18.91
C SER A 293 -1.67 -10.56 19.28
#